data_e077de3d987e2e53880dc9f90e270061
#
_entry.id   e077de3d987e2e53880dc9f90e270061
#
_cell.length_a   1.000
_cell.length_b   1.000
_cell.length_c   1.000
_cell.angle_alpha   90.00
_cell.angle_beta   90.00
_cell.angle_gamma   90.00
#
_symmetry.space_group_name_H-M   'P 1'
#
loop_
_entity.id
_entity.type
_entity.pdbx_description
1 polymer ?
#
loop_
_entity_poly.entity_id
_entity_poly.type
_entity_poly.pdbx_seq_one_letter_code
_entity_poly.pdbx_strand_id
1 'polypeptide(L)'
;MSTAEISITGEPISEATCRFTVDRPVYPDRSFAFLNKTQAQGSPLAERIFAIDGVSRLIVAHNEVTVNKSVSAEWPQIGRLIGAAIREHLASGDAAVSDAAWKDMPSADEIRQRVQSVLDSEINPSVSQHGGVIRLIDVQENRVFIQMGGGCQGCGQANVTLKFGIENSIRAAVPEVAEILDVTDHAAGRNPYHTPSKK
;
A
#
# COMPACT_ATOMS: atom_id res chain seq x y z
N MET A 1 29.74 -15.69 10.24
CA MET A 1 28.50 -15.12 10.82
C MET A 1 27.36 -15.77 10.06
N SER A 2 26.50 -16.55 10.74
CA SER A 2 25.35 -17.20 10.10
C SER A 2 24.40 -16.09 9.64
N THR A 3 24.27 -15.89 8.35
CA THR A 3 23.21 -15.06 7.77
C THR A 3 21.90 -15.80 8.06
N ALA A 4 21.15 -15.33 9.06
CA ALA A 4 19.83 -15.87 9.36
C ALA A 4 19.02 -15.89 8.05
N GLU A 5 18.49 -17.06 7.70
CA GLU A 5 17.70 -17.27 6.49
C GLU A 5 16.53 -16.29 6.48
N ILE A 6 16.39 -15.53 5.38
CA ILE A 6 15.31 -14.55 5.23
C ILE A 6 14.03 -15.29 4.83
N SER A 7 13.05 -15.29 5.72
CA SER A 7 11.74 -15.88 5.47
C SER A 7 10.82 -14.89 4.73
N ILE A 8 10.21 -15.36 3.65
CA ILE A 8 9.27 -14.56 2.83
C ILE A 8 8.04 -15.42 2.55
N THR A 9 6.87 -14.89 2.88
CA THR A 9 5.58 -15.52 2.60
C THR A 9 4.83 -14.71 1.56
N GLY A 10 4.42 -15.33 0.46
CA GLY A 10 3.59 -14.71 -0.57
C GLY A 10 2.11 -15.04 -0.34
N GLU A 11 1.26 -14.03 -0.25
CA GLU A 11 -0.18 -14.14 -0.12
C GLU A 11 -0.87 -13.46 -1.33
N PRO A 12 -1.58 -14.20 -2.19
CA PRO A 12 -2.39 -13.61 -3.24
C PRO A 12 -3.56 -12.81 -2.64
N ILE A 13 -3.62 -11.50 -2.92
CA ILE A 13 -4.74 -10.62 -2.54
C ILE A 13 -5.83 -10.67 -3.62
N SER A 14 -5.42 -10.75 -4.88
CA SER A 14 -6.28 -10.90 -6.04
C SER A 14 -5.55 -11.67 -7.15
N GLU A 15 -6.21 -11.90 -8.28
CA GLU A 15 -5.58 -12.52 -9.45
C GLU A 15 -4.33 -11.74 -9.92
N ALA A 16 -4.37 -10.41 -9.85
CA ALA A 16 -3.31 -9.52 -10.32
C ALA A 16 -2.38 -9.00 -9.21
N THR A 17 -2.65 -9.29 -7.93
CA THR A 17 -1.92 -8.69 -6.80
C THR A 17 -1.50 -9.75 -5.80
N CYS A 18 -0.23 -9.75 -5.42
CA CYS A 18 0.31 -10.57 -4.35
C CYS A 18 1.11 -9.73 -3.35
N ARG A 19 0.93 -10.01 -2.07
CA ARG A 19 1.70 -9.45 -0.95
C ARG A 19 2.78 -10.43 -0.55
N PHE A 20 3.99 -9.95 -0.42
CA PHE A 20 5.13 -10.68 0.12
C PHE A 20 5.48 -10.10 1.48
N THR A 21 5.25 -10.87 2.54
CA THR A 21 5.60 -10.49 3.92
C THR A 21 6.95 -11.08 4.27
N VAL A 22 7.84 -10.27 4.78
CA VAL A 22 9.22 -10.60 5.13
C VAL A 22 9.36 -10.63 6.65
N ASP A 23 10.22 -11.49 7.20
CA ASP A 23 10.47 -11.62 8.64
C ASP A 23 11.25 -10.45 9.27
N ARG A 24 11.62 -9.47 8.45
CA ARG A 24 12.37 -8.28 8.84
C ARG A 24 11.96 -7.06 8.03
N PRO A 25 12.24 -5.83 8.51
CA PRO A 25 11.90 -4.61 7.78
C PRO A 25 12.57 -4.55 6.41
N VAL A 26 11.78 -4.19 5.39
CA VAL A 26 12.23 -3.85 4.04
C VAL A 26 12.33 -2.33 3.87
N TYR A 27 11.32 -1.61 4.37
CA TYR A 27 11.27 -0.15 4.36
C TYR A 27 10.62 0.33 5.67
N PRO A 28 11.39 0.44 6.77
CA PRO A 28 10.85 0.76 8.09
C PRO A 28 10.18 2.13 8.14
N ASP A 29 9.05 2.19 8.83
CA ASP A 29 8.27 3.40 9.17
C ASP A 29 7.75 4.23 7.98
N ARG A 30 7.96 3.77 6.75
CA ARG A 30 7.54 4.44 5.52
C ARG A 30 6.93 3.46 4.53
N SER A 31 6.26 4.04 3.53
CA SER A 31 5.76 3.30 2.38
C SER A 31 6.02 4.07 1.08
N PHE A 32 6.11 3.36 -0.04
CA PHE A 32 6.26 3.97 -1.35
C PHE A 32 5.59 3.12 -2.43
N ALA A 33 4.87 3.78 -3.35
CA ALA A 33 4.25 3.14 -4.51
C ALA A 33 5.01 3.53 -5.78
N PHE A 34 5.63 2.55 -6.43
CA PHE A 34 6.21 2.69 -7.76
C PHE A 34 5.15 2.30 -8.79
N LEU A 35 4.78 3.22 -9.65
CA LEU A 35 3.73 3.04 -10.65
C LEU A 35 4.26 2.45 -11.96
N ASN A 36 5.56 2.51 -12.17
CA ASN A 36 6.21 2.03 -13.37
C ASN A 36 7.74 1.89 -13.18
N LYS A 37 8.39 1.27 -14.17
CA LYS A 37 9.83 1.05 -14.19
C LYS A 37 10.66 2.34 -14.15
N THR A 38 10.15 3.43 -14.70
CA THR A 38 10.88 4.71 -14.73
C THR A 38 11.04 5.28 -13.32
N GLN A 39 10.01 5.20 -12.49
CA GLN A 39 10.07 5.63 -11.09
C GLN A 39 11.00 4.76 -10.23
N ALA A 40 11.30 3.55 -10.67
CA ALA A 40 12.18 2.64 -9.95
C ALA A 40 13.67 3.04 -10.02
N GLN A 41 14.05 3.95 -10.91
CA GLN A 41 15.45 4.34 -11.12
C GLN A 41 16.11 4.83 -9.82
N GLY A 42 17.27 4.27 -9.51
CA GLY A 42 18.02 4.56 -8.28
C GLY A 42 17.48 3.87 -7.02
N SER A 43 16.45 3.03 -7.15
CA SER A 43 15.89 2.22 -6.06
C SER A 43 16.15 0.73 -6.37
N PRO A 44 17.27 0.14 -5.90
CA PRO A 44 17.74 -1.17 -6.35
C PRO A 44 16.71 -2.31 -6.20
N LEU A 45 15.94 -2.32 -5.13
CA LEU A 45 14.85 -3.29 -4.93
C LEU A 45 13.80 -3.17 -6.05
N ALA A 46 13.34 -1.94 -6.30
CA ALA A 46 12.32 -1.69 -7.30
C ALA A 46 12.85 -2.00 -8.73
N GLU A 47 14.07 -1.63 -9.04
CA GLU A 47 14.70 -1.94 -10.32
C GLU A 47 14.75 -3.46 -10.58
N ARG A 48 15.18 -4.25 -9.58
CA ARG A 48 15.21 -5.72 -9.69
C ARG A 48 13.81 -6.31 -9.89
N ILE A 49 12.83 -5.81 -9.17
CA ILE A 49 11.45 -6.33 -9.27
C ILE A 49 10.83 -5.94 -10.62
N PHE A 50 11.00 -4.70 -11.10
CA PHE A 50 10.53 -4.28 -12.42
C PHE A 50 11.33 -4.86 -13.60
N ALA A 51 12.46 -5.48 -13.37
CA ALA A 51 13.18 -6.28 -14.37
C ALA A 51 12.47 -7.63 -14.62
N ILE A 52 11.58 -8.06 -13.75
CA ILE A 52 10.79 -9.27 -13.91
C ILE A 52 9.63 -8.96 -14.87
N ASP A 53 9.59 -9.71 -15.98
CA ASP A 53 8.54 -9.53 -16.98
C ASP A 53 7.13 -9.74 -16.37
N GLY A 54 6.23 -8.83 -16.69
CA GLY A 54 4.86 -8.87 -16.21
C GLY A 54 4.62 -8.10 -14.92
N VAL A 55 5.63 -7.56 -14.23
CA VAL A 55 5.42 -6.65 -13.10
C VAL A 55 4.97 -5.29 -13.63
N SER A 56 3.86 -4.77 -13.08
CA SER A 56 3.26 -3.50 -13.52
C SER A 56 3.26 -2.41 -12.44
N ARG A 57 3.25 -2.80 -11.16
CA ARG A 57 3.28 -1.89 -10.01
C ARG A 57 3.93 -2.56 -8.81
N LEU A 58 4.53 -1.76 -7.95
CA LEU A 58 5.18 -2.21 -6.73
C LEU A 58 4.84 -1.24 -5.58
N ILE A 59 4.49 -1.78 -4.42
CA ILE A 59 4.42 -1.03 -3.17
C ILE A 59 5.39 -1.67 -2.19
N VAL A 60 6.21 -0.85 -1.55
CA VAL A 60 7.11 -1.25 -0.47
C VAL A 60 6.67 -0.52 0.80
N ALA A 61 6.39 -1.27 1.86
CA ALA A 61 5.93 -0.71 3.13
C ALA A 61 6.37 -1.60 4.29
N HIS A 62 6.99 -1.02 5.32
CA HIS A 62 7.39 -1.76 6.53
C HIS A 62 8.18 -3.04 6.22
N ASN A 63 7.58 -4.19 6.45
CA ASN A 63 8.11 -5.52 6.12
C ASN A 63 7.36 -6.20 4.96
N GLU A 64 6.62 -5.43 4.17
CA GLU A 64 5.78 -5.94 3.08
C GLU A 64 6.20 -5.37 1.72
N VAL A 65 6.12 -6.22 0.72
CA VAL A 65 6.31 -5.88 -0.69
C VAL A 65 5.07 -6.36 -1.45
N THR A 66 4.24 -5.42 -1.93
CA THR A 66 3.04 -5.75 -2.71
C THR A 66 3.31 -5.51 -4.18
N VAL A 67 3.09 -6.55 -4.99
CA VAL A 67 3.36 -6.53 -6.43
C VAL A 67 2.07 -6.72 -7.21
N ASN A 68 1.86 -5.88 -8.22
CA ASN A 68 0.83 -6.09 -9.23
C ASN A 68 1.47 -6.64 -10.51
N LYS A 69 0.82 -7.61 -11.12
CA LYS A 69 1.22 -8.21 -12.39
C LYS A 69 0.26 -7.90 -13.53
N SER A 70 0.75 -7.98 -14.75
CA SER A 70 -0.08 -8.06 -15.94
C SER A 70 -0.77 -9.42 -16.04
N VAL A 71 -1.85 -9.50 -16.81
CA VAL A 71 -2.69 -10.73 -16.94
C VAL A 71 -1.89 -11.92 -17.47
N SER A 72 -0.88 -11.69 -18.30
CA SER A 72 -0.08 -12.75 -18.95
C SER A 72 0.97 -13.41 -18.05
N ALA A 73 1.27 -12.85 -16.88
CA ALA A 73 2.30 -13.39 -15.98
C ALA A 73 1.69 -14.36 -14.96
N GLU A 74 2.41 -15.44 -14.63
CA GLU A 74 1.96 -16.47 -13.70
C GLU A 74 2.70 -16.37 -12.36
N TRP A 75 1.95 -16.30 -11.24
CA TRP A 75 2.52 -16.17 -9.88
C TRP A 75 3.56 -17.24 -9.54
N PRO A 76 3.41 -18.54 -9.88
CA PRO A 76 4.42 -19.54 -9.56
C PRO A 76 5.79 -19.26 -10.19
N GLN A 77 5.81 -18.56 -11.33
CA GLN A 77 7.04 -18.19 -12.03
C GLN A 77 7.65 -16.93 -11.44
N ILE A 78 6.89 -15.84 -11.41
CA ILE A 78 7.40 -14.53 -10.98
C ILE A 78 7.59 -14.42 -9.46
N GLY A 79 6.79 -15.12 -8.66
CA GLY A 79 6.88 -15.06 -7.20
C GLY A 79 8.24 -15.52 -6.65
N ARG A 80 8.85 -16.53 -7.27
CA ARG A 80 10.22 -16.97 -6.90
C ARG A 80 11.26 -15.92 -7.21
N LEU A 81 11.13 -15.24 -8.35
CA LEU A 81 12.03 -14.18 -8.77
C LEU A 81 11.92 -12.96 -7.86
N ILE A 82 10.68 -12.58 -7.50
CA ILE A 82 10.41 -11.51 -6.54
C ILE A 82 11.03 -11.83 -5.18
N GLY A 83 10.83 -13.05 -4.67
CA GLY A 83 11.43 -13.49 -3.41
C GLY A 83 12.96 -13.47 -3.45
N ALA A 84 13.57 -13.83 -4.57
CA ALA A 84 15.03 -13.74 -4.76
C ALA A 84 15.51 -12.28 -4.77
N ALA A 85 14.82 -11.38 -5.48
CA ALA A 85 15.12 -9.96 -5.54
C ALA A 85 15.04 -9.29 -4.14
N ILE A 86 14.03 -9.65 -3.33
CA ILE A 86 13.89 -9.16 -1.96
C ILE A 86 15.06 -9.63 -1.09
N ARG A 87 15.44 -10.92 -1.16
CA ARG A 87 16.58 -11.46 -0.38
C ARG A 87 17.90 -10.79 -0.78
N GLU A 88 18.13 -10.63 -2.06
CA GLU A 88 19.33 -9.96 -2.57
C GLU A 88 19.42 -8.50 -2.10
N HIS A 89 18.30 -7.77 -2.14
CA HIS A 89 18.23 -6.41 -1.64
C HIS A 89 18.55 -6.33 -0.13
N LEU A 90 17.91 -7.20 0.68
CA LEU A 90 18.16 -7.21 2.12
C LEU A 90 19.58 -7.63 2.49
N ALA A 91 20.24 -8.42 1.64
CA ALA A 91 21.65 -8.79 1.81
C ALA A 91 22.60 -7.65 1.42
N SER A 92 22.23 -6.79 0.46
CA SER A 92 23.07 -5.66 0.02
C SER A 92 23.09 -4.50 1.03
N GLY A 93 22.01 -4.33 1.80
CA GLY A 93 21.87 -3.19 2.71
C GLY A 93 21.60 -1.85 2.02
N ASP A 94 21.27 -1.87 0.73
CA ASP A 94 20.93 -0.69 -0.04
C ASP A 94 19.61 -0.06 0.43
N ALA A 95 19.39 1.23 0.15
CA ALA A 95 18.10 1.87 0.40
C ALA A 95 16.99 1.25 -0.49
N ALA A 96 15.83 0.94 0.09
CA ALA A 96 14.69 0.39 -0.66
C ALA A 96 14.08 1.40 -1.64
N VAL A 97 14.11 2.68 -1.28
CA VAL A 97 13.57 3.80 -2.06
C VAL A 97 14.60 4.91 -2.11
N SER A 98 14.92 5.40 -3.30
CA SER A 98 15.87 6.50 -3.49
C SER A 98 15.24 7.86 -3.15
N ASP A 99 16.08 8.82 -2.76
CA ASP A 99 15.63 10.21 -2.57
C ASP A 99 15.10 10.84 -3.87
N ALA A 100 15.58 10.38 -5.02
CA ALA A 100 15.11 10.84 -6.32
C ALA A 100 13.64 10.43 -6.56
N ALA A 101 13.24 9.23 -6.16
CA ALA A 101 11.85 8.77 -6.28
C ALA A 101 10.88 9.64 -5.48
N TRP A 102 11.31 10.16 -4.32
CA TRP A 102 10.49 11.05 -3.49
C TRP A 102 10.32 12.45 -4.09
N LYS A 103 11.26 12.95 -4.89
CA LYS A 103 11.16 14.30 -5.50
C LYS A 103 10.01 14.41 -6.50
N ASP A 104 9.65 13.32 -7.16
CA ASP A 104 8.58 13.27 -8.15
C ASP A 104 7.22 12.87 -7.54
N MET A 105 7.18 12.66 -6.22
CA MET A 105 5.94 12.33 -5.49
C MET A 105 5.08 13.59 -5.33
N PRO A 106 3.76 13.53 -5.62
CA PRO A 106 2.84 14.61 -5.27
C PRO A 106 2.90 14.95 -3.79
N SER A 107 2.69 16.20 -3.45
CA SER A 107 2.62 16.64 -2.06
C SER A 107 1.46 15.98 -1.31
N ALA A 108 1.58 15.90 0.01
CA ALA A 108 0.49 15.37 0.85
C ALA A 108 -0.83 16.16 0.66
N ASP A 109 -0.74 17.46 0.39
CA ASP A 109 -1.91 18.31 0.14
C ASP A 109 -2.58 17.99 -1.22
N GLU A 110 -1.80 17.73 -2.26
CA GLU A 110 -2.33 17.30 -3.56
C GLU A 110 -2.99 15.92 -3.45
N ILE A 111 -2.35 14.98 -2.77
CA ILE A 111 -2.95 13.65 -2.49
C ILE A 111 -4.25 13.83 -1.70
N ARG A 112 -4.26 14.67 -0.66
CA ARG A 112 -5.42 14.97 0.17
C ARG A 112 -6.59 15.48 -0.66
N GLN A 113 -6.37 16.46 -1.53
CA GLN A 113 -7.40 17.04 -2.39
C GLN A 113 -8.00 15.99 -3.33
N ARG A 114 -7.15 15.18 -3.98
CA ARG A 114 -7.59 14.12 -4.89
C ARG A 114 -8.36 13.02 -4.17
N VAL A 115 -7.89 12.59 -3.00
CA VAL A 115 -8.59 11.59 -2.16
C VAL A 115 -9.94 12.13 -1.68
N GLN A 116 -9.98 13.38 -1.18
CA GLN A 116 -11.24 14.00 -0.76
C GLN A 116 -12.25 14.07 -1.90
N SER A 117 -11.80 14.45 -3.11
CA SER A 117 -12.67 14.48 -4.30
C SER A 117 -13.30 13.12 -4.60
N VAL A 118 -12.53 12.03 -4.50
CA VAL A 118 -13.05 10.66 -4.71
C VAL A 118 -14.02 10.25 -3.61
N LEU A 119 -13.71 10.59 -2.36
CA LEU A 119 -14.62 10.32 -1.24
C LEU A 119 -15.97 11.01 -1.45
N ASP A 120 -15.96 12.27 -1.90
CA ASP A 120 -17.19 13.07 -2.05
C ASP A 120 -17.98 12.71 -3.31
N SER A 121 -17.31 12.39 -4.42
CA SER A 121 -17.97 12.14 -5.71
C SER A 121 -18.39 10.68 -5.93
N GLU A 122 -17.69 9.72 -5.35
CA GLU A 122 -17.91 8.31 -5.65
C GLU A 122 -18.23 7.48 -4.40
N ILE A 123 -17.37 7.55 -3.37
CA ILE A 123 -17.42 6.61 -2.24
C ILE A 123 -18.59 6.97 -1.31
N ASN A 124 -18.67 8.23 -0.83
CA ASN A 124 -19.72 8.63 0.11
C ASN A 124 -21.13 8.55 -0.48
N PRO A 125 -21.41 8.91 -1.74
CA PRO A 125 -22.70 8.65 -2.36
C PRO A 125 -23.10 7.17 -2.36
N SER A 126 -22.15 6.27 -2.58
CA SER A 126 -22.39 4.82 -2.56
C SER A 126 -22.68 4.29 -1.16
N VAL A 127 -21.83 4.62 -0.16
CA VAL A 127 -21.98 4.07 1.19
C VAL A 127 -23.13 4.73 1.98
N SER A 128 -23.52 5.95 1.64
CA SER A 128 -24.63 6.66 2.30
C SER A 128 -25.97 5.99 2.08
N GLN A 129 -26.15 5.25 0.98
CA GLN A 129 -27.36 4.43 0.72
C GLN A 129 -27.56 3.34 1.79
N HIS A 130 -26.47 2.96 2.48
CA HIS A 130 -26.45 2.00 3.58
C HIS A 130 -26.25 2.68 4.95
N GLY A 131 -26.44 4.01 5.02
CA GLY A 131 -26.24 4.78 6.24
C GLY A 131 -24.79 4.93 6.69
N GLY A 132 -23.84 4.66 5.79
CA GLY A 132 -22.40 4.78 6.04
C GLY A 132 -21.82 6.14 5.64
N VAL A 133 -20.66 6.47 6.18
CA VAL A 133 -19.85 7.62 5.77
C VAL A 133 -18.37 7.31 5.95
N ILE A 134 -17.55 7.74 4.99
CA ILE A 134 -16.09 7.66 5.06
C ILE A 134 -15.53 9.08 5.16
N ARG A 135 -14.68 9.30 6.15
CA ARG A 135 -14.01 10.59 6.36
C ARG A 135 -12.52 10.45 6.14
N LEU A 136 -11.94 11.40 5.44
CA LEU A 136 -10.49 11.56 5.38
C LEU A 136 -10.04 12.25 6.68
N ILE A 137 -9.18 11.58 7.43
CA ILE A 137 -8.67 12.10 8.71
C ILE A 137 -7.34 12.81 8.49
N ASP A 138 -6.42 12.15 7.78
CA ASP A 138 -5.08 12.71 7.53
C ASP A 138 -4.45 12.12 6.26
N VAL A 139 -3.43 12.82 5.75
CA VAL A 139 -2.52 12.32 4.73
C VAL A 139 -1.10 12.66 5.16
N GLN A 140 -0.26 11.66 5.28
CA GLN A 140 1.14 11.79 5.63
C GLN A 140 1.98 11.19 4.52
N GLU A 141 2.69 12.02 3.78
CA GLU A 141 3.35 11.61 2.54
C GLU A 141 2.33 10.95 1.57
N ASN A 142 2.46 9.65 1.30
CA ASN A 142 1.55 8.86 0.48
C ASN A 142 0.73 7.84 1.28
N ARG A 143 0.60 8.05 2.59
CA ARG A 143 -0.27 7.26 3.49
C ARG A 143 -1.54 8.05 3.78
N VAL A 144 -2.67 7.42 3.56
CA VAL A 144 -4.02 8.00 3.73
C VAL A 144 -4.68 7.39 4.95
N PHE A 145 -5.17 8.22 5.86
CA PHE A 145 -5.87 7.81 7.07
C PHE A 145 -7.35 8.11 6.91
N ILE A 146 -8.18 7.08 6.92
CA ILE A 146 -9.63 7.19 6.80
C ILE A 146 -10.33 6.69 8.06
N GLN A 147 -11.51 7.22 8.30
CA GLN A 147 -12.42 6.75 9.35
C GLN A 147 -13.74 6.33 8.74
N MET A 148 -14.21 5.15 9.11
CA MET A 148 -15.55 4.67 8.75
C MET A 148 -16.55 5.03 9.83
N GLY A 149 -17.73 5.54 9.42
CA GLY A 149 -18.80 5.95 10.32
C GLY A 149 -20.16 5.38 9.93
N GLY A 150 -21.14 5.51 10.82
CA GLY A 150 -22.51 5.06 10.58
C GLY A 150 -22.62 3.54 10.37
N GLY A 151 -23.40 3.11 9.38
CA GLY A 151 -23.62 1.71 9.06
C GLY A 151 -22.36 0.91 8.69
N CYS A 152 -21.24 1.58 8.42
CA CYS A 152 -19.95 0.96 8.13
C CYS A 152 -19.20 0.49 9.40
N GLN A 153 -19.65 0.84 10.60
CA GLN A 153 -18.95 0.56 11.87
C GLN A 153 -19.19 -0.84 12.46
N GLY A 154 -20.05 -1.67 11.92
CA GLY A 154 -20.57 -2.80 12.71
C GLY A 154 -20.54 -4.20 12.11
N CYS A 155 -20.17 -4.41 10.88
CA CYS A 155 -20.29 -5.71 10.23
C CYS A 155 -18.93 -6.33 9.87
N GLY A 156 -18.44 -7.28 10.67
CA GLY A 156 -17.12 -7.89 10.53
C GLY A 156 -16.76 -8.46 9.15
N GLN A 157 -17.69 -9.14 8.43
CA GLN A 157 -17.39 -9.69 7.09
C GLN A 157 -17.77 -8.72 5.95
N ALA A 158 -18.83 -7.92 6.10
CA ALA A 158 -19.18 -6.87 5.14
C ALA A 158 -18.10 -5.76 5.09
N ASN A 159 -17.39 -5.58 6.19
CA ASN A 159 -16.29 -4.61 6.32
C ASN A 159 -15.10 -4.91 5.39
N VAL A 160 -14.75 -6.16 5.15
CA VAL A 160 -13.60 -6.51 4.29
C VAL A 160 -13.88 -6.16 2.83
N THR A 161 -15.06 -6.49 2.31
CA THR A 161 -15.46 -6.18 0.93
C THR A 161 -15.61 -4.68 0.72
N LEU A 162 -16.21 -3.96 1.68
CA LEU A 162 -16.36 -2.52 1.64
C LEU A 162 -14.99 -1.83 1.69
N LYS A 163 -14.13 -2.22 2.61
CA LYS A 163 -12.77 -1.70 2.73
C LYS A 163 -11.98 -1.90 1.45
N PHE A 164 -12.02 -3.10 0.88
CA PHE A 164 -11.37 -3.40 -0.40
C PHE A 164 -11.91 -2.54 -1.55
N GLY A 165 -13.23 -2.32 -1.62
CA GLY A 165 -13.85 -1.43 -2.60
C GLY A 165 -13.37 0.03 -2.46
N ILE A 166 -13.34 0.56 -1.23
CA ILE A 166 -12.86 1.90 -0.92
C ILE A 166 -11.39 2.05 -1.31
N GLU A 167 -10.55 1.10 -0.92
CA GLU A 167 -9.13 1.10 -1.24
C GLU A 167 -8.88 1.08 -2.75
N ASN A 168 -9.64 0.27 -3.50
CA ASN A 168 -9.54 0.21 -4.94
C ASN A 168 -9.95 1.52 -5.61
N SER A 169 -11.05 2.16 -5.19
CA SER A 169 -11.49 3.44 -5.73
C SER A 169 -10.46 4.54 -5.46
N ILE A 170 -9.93 4.62 -4.23
CA ILE A 170 -8.89 5.60 -3.90
C ILE A 170 -7.63 5.36 -4.75
N ARG A 171 -7.13 4.11 -4.84
CA ARG A 171 -5.92 3.80 -5.60
C ARG A 171 -6.10 3.94 -7.11
N ALA A 172 -7.31 3.79 -7.64
CA ALA A 172 -7.59 4.02 -9.06
C ALA A 172 -7.48 5.51 -9.42
N ALA A 173 -7.96 6.39 -8.54
CA ALA A 173 -7.92 7.83 -8.75
C ALA A 173 -6.60 8.47 -8.31
N VAL A 174 -5.95 7.93 -7.26
CA VAL A 174 -4.70 8.42 -6.67
C VAL A 174 -3.72 7.26 -6.55
N PRO A 175 -3.12 6.83 -7.67
CA PRO A 175 -2.28 5.64 -7.70
C PRO A 175 -0.99 5.78 -6.87
N GLU A 176 -0.58 6.99 -6.53
CA GLU A 176 0.58 7.27 -5.67
C GLU A 176 0.35 6.86 -4.21
N VAL A 177 -0.89 6.64 -3.80
CA VAL A 177 -1.22 6.18 -2.44
C VAL A 177 -0.66 4.77 -2.23
N ALA A 178 0.27 4.65 -1.31
CA ALA A 178 0.88 3.37 -0.94
C ALA A 178 0.05 2.64 0.13
N GLU A 179 -0.36 3.35 1.18
CA GLU A 179 -1.15 2.77 2.27
C GLU A 179 -2.44 3.53 2.53
N ILE A 180 -3.49 2.78 2.85
CA ILE A 180 -4.77 3.30 3.31
C ILE A 180 -5.05 2.66 4.66
N LEU A 181 -5.01 3.47 5.72
CA LEU A 181 -5.11 3.05 7.10
C LEU A 181 -6.49 3.44 7.65
N ASP A 182 -7.23 2.43 8.05
CA ASP A 182 -8.50 2.63 8.74
C ASP A 182 -8.22 2.92 10.21
N VAL A 183 -8.54 4.15 10.61
CA VAL A 183 -8.39 4.63 11.98
C VAL A 183 -9.69 4.56 12.77
N THR A 184 -10.67 3.84 12.26
CA THR A 184 -11.92 3.59 12.96
C THR A 184 -11.66 2.66 14.12
N ASP A 185 -12.02 3.11 15.32
CA ASP A 185 -11.98 2.22 16.48
C ASP A 185 -13.23 1.35 16.52
N HIS A 186 -13.03 0.08 16.27
CA HIS A 186 -14.10 -0.90 16.26
C HIS A 186 -14.42 -1.47 17.66
N ALA A 187 -13.59 -1.23 18.67
CA ALA A 187 -13.73 -1.88 19.98
C ALA A 187 -13.74 -0.95 21.20
N ALA A 188 -13.09 0.20 21.20
CA ALA A 188 -12.89 1.02 22.41
C ALA A 188 -12.76 2.54 22.19
N GLY A 189 -13.08 3.10 21.03
CA GLY A 189 -12.96 4.54 20.75
C GLY A 189 -11.51 5.06 20.78
N ARG A 190 -10.51 4.22 20.55
CA ARG A 190 -9.09 4.62 20.46
C ARG A 190 -8.43 4.10 19.22
N ASN A 191 -7.75 5.00 18.52
CA ASN A 191 -7.05 4.71 17.29
C ASN A 191 -5.66 4.11 17.55
N PRO A 192 -5.36 2.85 17.15
CA PRO A 192 -4.05 2.26 17.33
C PRO A 192 -2.95 2.84 16.44
N TYR A 193 -3.31 3.59 15.38
CA TYR A 193 -2.37 4.09 14.36
C TYR A 193 -2.18 5.62 14.36
N HIS A 194 -2.92 6.36 15.17
CA HIS A 194 -2.83 7.81 15.22
C HIS A 194 -2.19 8.26 16.53
N THR A 195 -0.92 8.65 16.49
CA THR A 195 -0.31 9.46 17.54
C THR A 195 -0.57 10.93 17.18
N PRO A 196 -1.36 11.70 17.95
CA PRO A 196 -1.56 13.13 17.67
C PRO A 196 -0.22 13.83 17.67
N SER A 197 0.07 14.58 16.62
CA SER A 197 1.22 15.50 16.59
C SER A 197 1.08 16.44 17.77
N LYS A 198 2.04 16.41 18.68
CA LYS A 198 2.12 17.43 19.73
C LYS A 198 2.31 18.79 19.06
N LYS A 199 1.35 19.70 19.31
CA LYS A 199 1.50 21.11 18.98
C LYS A 199 2.64 21.74 19.78
#